data_03480b23ecaa413327a137db7f8af19d
#
_entry.id   03480b23ecaa413327a137db7f8af19d
#
_cell.length_a   1.000
_cell.length_b   1.000
_cell.length_c   1.000
_cell.angle_alpha   90.00
_cell.angle_beta   90.00
_cell.angle_gamma   90.00
#
_symmetry.space_group_name_H-M   'P 1'
#
loop_
_entity.id
_entity.type
_entity.pdbx_description
1 polymer ?
#
loop_
_entity_poly.entity_id
_entity_poly.type
_entity_poly.pdbx_seq_one_letter_code
_entity_poly.pdbx_strand_id
1 'polypeptide(L)'
;LVGLGIAKYNRQHRGTVNIAGKNVPVMYYTYPNMTGATLTTAIARMDVSKTELVEFSNKFGPYPFADEKHGYYQHNWGGGIEHQTFSGMSGGSMASWSVIAHELAHQWFGDKVTFATWNHLWLAEGFAKYSEALAAELIPAIGVTPASHLSGIKSTARATNTTPVLLSAASIVNSNTIWTASNDNAIYMRGAMIVSMLRAMMGDTNFFQGCRDYLNDPLLAYKSAVTAD
;
A
#
# COMPACT_ATOMS: atom_id res chain seq x y z
N LEU A 1 -15.45 -7.42 -4.77
CA LEU A 1 -15.79 -6.96 -3.41
C LEU A 1 -16.06 -5.46 -3.44
N VAL A 2 -17.04 -4.99 -2.67
CA VAL A 2 -17.36 -3.57 -2.52
C VAL A 2 -17.16 -3.19 -1.06
N GLY A 3 -16.24 -2.25 -0.80
CA GLY A 3 -16.06 -1.66 0.53
C GLY A 3 -17.10 -0.55 0.76
N LEU A 4 -17.74 -0.54 1.92
CA LEU A 4 -18.69 0.48 2.32
C LEU A 4 -18.25 1.15 3.62
N GLY A 5 -18.03 2.47 3.55
CA GLY A 5 -17.87 3.31 4.73
C GLY A 5 -19.15 4.12 4.97
N ILE A 6 -19.91 3.77 6.00
CA ILE A 6 -21.16 4.47 6.32
C ILE A 6 -21.02 5.15 7.68
N ALA A 7 -20.94 6.47 7.69
CA ALA A 7 -20.88 7.29 8.88
C ALA A 7 -21.26 8.73 8.54
N LYS A 8 -21.36 9.58 9.55
CA LYS A 8 -21.37 11.03 9.32
C LYS A 8 -19.93 11.48 9.06
N TYR A 9 -19.65 11.96 7.85
CA TYR A 9 -18.33 12.43 7.43
C TYR A 9 -18.31 13.91 7.11
N ASN A 10 -17.19 14.56 7.41
CA ASN A 10 -16.76 15.80 6.80
C ASN A 10 -16.01 15.48 5.52
N ARG A 11 -16.51 15.94 4.38
CA ARG A 11 -15.87 15.73 3.07
C ARG A 11 -14.87 16.84 2.78
N GLN A 12 -13.65 16.43 2.42
CA GLN A 12 -12.56 17.31 2.01
C GLN A 12 -12.27 17.07 0.52
N HIS A 13 -12.67 17.99 -0.35
CA HIS A 13 -12.29 17.95 -1.76
C HIS A 13 -10.87 18.52 -1.92
N ARG A 14 -9.94 17.76 -2.47
CA ARG A 14 -8.50 18.10 -2.50
C ARG A 14 -7.96 18.37 -3.91
N GLY A 15 -8.86 18.68 -4.87
CA GLY A 15 -8.51 18.93 -6.26
C GLY A 15 -8.35 17.65 -7.07
N THR A 16 -7.50 17.70 -8.07
CA THR A 16 -7.22 16.57 -8.98
C THR A 16 -5.73 16.36 -9.15
N VAL A 17 -5.35 15.13 -9.53
CA VAL A 17 -3.98 14.78 -9.97
C VAL A 17 -4.07 14.29 -11.41
N ASN A 18 -3.22 14.83 -12.29
CA ASN A 18 -3.17 14.34 -13.66
C ASN A 18 -2.30 13.09 -13.76
N ILE A 19 -2.89 11.98 -14.20
CA ILE A 19 -2.21 10.71 -14.44
C ILE A 19 -2.46 10.28 -15.89
N ALA A 20 -1.41 10.30 -16.70
CA ALA A 20 -1.48 9.90 -18.10
C ALA A 20 -2.61 10.60 -18.89
N GLY A 21 -2.82 11.90 -18.63
CA GLY A 21 -3.85 12.73 -19.27
C GLY A 21 -5.23 12.67 -18.61
N LYS A 22 -5.44 11.85 -17.59
CA LYS A 22 -6.69 11.77 -16.82
C LYS A 22 -6.58 12.59 -15.52
N ASN A 23 -7.59 13.39 -15.22
CA ASN A 23 -7.67 14.18 -14.00
C ASN A 23 -8.37 13.38 -12.90
N VAL A 24 -7.59 12.69 -12.07
CA VAL A 24 -8.06 11.87 -10.95
C VAL A 24 -8.52 12.75 -9.81
N PRO A 25 -9.80 12.77 -9.42
CA PRO A 25 -10.28 13.53 -8.26
C PRO A 25 -9.70 12.97 -6.96
N VAL A 26 -9.28 13.87 -6.05
CA VAL A 26 -8.77 13.48 -4.72
C VAL A 26 -9.71 13.97 -3.63
N MET A 27 -10.13 13.07 -2.75
CA MET A 27 -11.11 13.36 -1.70
C MET A 27 -10.76 12.63 -0.40
N TYR A 28 -11.01 13.28 0.74
CA TYR A 28 -10.89 12.65 2.05
C TYR A 28 -12.18 12.78 2.83
N TYR A 29 -12.51 11.76 3.59
CA TYR A 29 -13.69 11.69 4.44
C TYR A 29 -13.25 11.45 5.87
N THR A 30 -13.36 12.47 6.73
CA THR A 30 -12.97 12.41 8.14
C THR A 30 -14.19 12.46 9.04
N TYR A 31 -14.09 11.88 10.23
CA TYR A 31 -15.15 12.03 11.22
C TYR A 31 -15.25 13.49 11.71
N PRO A 32 -16.45 13.95 12.10
CA PRO A 32 -16.65 15.32 12.54
C PRO A 32 -15.85 15.74 13.78
N ASN A 33 -15.45 14.76 14.62
CA ASN A 33 -14.63 14.99 15.81
C ASN A 33 -13.13 15.09 15.51
N MET A 34 -12.68 14.79 14.29
CA MET A 34 -11.32 15.09 13.86
C MET A 34 -11.23 16.57 13.50
N THR A 35 -10.66 17.38 14.38
CA THR A 35 -10.64 18.85 14.27
C THR A 35 -9.26 19.42 14.64
N GLY A 36 -9.09 20.73 14.47
CA GLY A 36 -7.91 21.48 14.89
C GLY A 36 -6.60 20.93 14.31
N ALA A 37 -5.56 20.85 15.13
CA ALA A 37 -4.23 20.42 14.73
C ALA A 37 -4.20 18.97 14.20
N THR A 38 -5.04 18.10 14.77
CA THR A 38 -5.15 16.68 14.31
C THR A 38 -5.63 16.61 12.88
N LEU A 39 -6.71 17.32 12.53
CA LEU A 39 -7.20 17.38 11.16
C LEU A 39 -6.18 18.01 10.22
N THR A 40 -5.56 19.12 10.63
CA THR A 40 -4.54 19.80 9.81
C THR A 40 -3.37 18.88 9.49
N THR A 41 -2.86 18.15 10.49
CA THR A 41 -1.77 17.19 10.31
C THR A 41 -2.19 16.03 9.39
N ALA A 42 -3.37 15.44 9.62
CA ALA A 42 -3.88 14.35 8.79
C ALA A 42 -4.03 14.79 7.31
N ILE A 43 -4.64 15.95 7.07
CA ILE A 43 -4.79 16.50 5.71
C ILE A 43 -3.43 16.74 5.05
N ALA A 44 -2.48 17.35 5.76
CA ALA A 44 -1.15 17.62 5.22
C ALA A 44 -0.41 16.31 4.85
N ARG A 45 -0.56 15.27 5.66
CA ARG A 45 0.04 13.95 5.38
C ARG A 45 -0.66 13.24 4.21
N MET A 46 -1.97 13.22 4.20
CA MET A 46 -2.73 12.63 3.07
C MET A 46 -2.48 13.38 1.75
N ASP A 47 -2.23 14.69 1.77
CA ASP A 47 -1.92 15.46 0.56
C ASP A 47 -0.59 15.04 -0.09
N VAL A 48 0.34 14.42 0.66
CA VAL A 48 1.56 13.83 0.09
C VAL A 48 1.22 12.70 -0.89
N SER A 49 0.10 11.98 -0.67
CA SER A 49 -0.34 10.92 -1.58
C SER A 49 -0.59 11.38 -3.01
N LYS A 50 -0.84 12.67 -3.24
CA LYS A 50 -0.93 13.22 -4.59
C LYS A 50 0.39 13.13 -5.35
N THR A 51 1.50 13.36 -4.66
CA THR A 51 2.85 13.17 -5.23
C THR A 51 3.18 11.69 -5.35
N GLU A 52 2.84 10.89 -4.31
CA GLU A 52 3.03 9.43 -4.34
C GLU A 52 2.27 8.80 -5.51
N LEU A 53 1.06 9.25 -5.79
CA LEU A 53 0.24 8.77 -6.91
C LEU A 53 0.93 8.98 -8.26
N VAL A 54 1.59 10.13 -8.45
CA VAL A 54 2.38 10.43 -9.66
C VAL A 54 3.64 9.56 -9.69
N GLU A 55 4.40 9.52 -8.61
CA GLU A 55 5.68 8.81 -8.56
C GLU A 55 5.50 7.29 -8.68
N PHE A 56 4.50 6.71 -8.02
CA PHE A 56 4.18 5.29 -8.18
C PHE A 56 3.66 4.99 -9.59
N SER A 57 2.88 5.90 -10.20
CA SER A 57 2.48 5.76 -11.60
C SER A 57 3.68 5.74 -12.55
N ASN A 58 4.70 6.56 -12.28
CA ASN A 58 5.93 6.58 -13.07
C ASN A 58 6.73 5.27 -12.93
N LYS A 59 6.69 4.62 -11.77
CA LYS A 59 7.43 3.37 -11.50
C LYS A 59 6.67 2.11 -11.93
N PHE A 60 5.41 2.01 -11.56
CA PHE A 60 4.60 0.80 -11.71
C PHE A 60 3.66 0.83 -12.92
N GLY A 61 3.59 1.96 -13.63
CA GLY A 61 2.60 2.21 -14.67
C GLY A 61 1.42 3.04 -14.16
N PRO A 62 0.62 3.63 -15.06
CA PRO A 62 -0.47 4.53 -14.68
C PRO A 62 -1.36 3.98 -13.58
N TYR A 63 -1.83 4.87 -12.70
CA TYR A 63 -2.79 4.52 -11.64
C TYR A 63 -3.96 3.71 -12.23
N PRO A 64 -4.19 2.47 -11.75
CA PRO A 64 -5.13 1.55 -12.41
C PRO A 64 -6.56 2.06 -12.49
N PHE A 65 -6.95 2.91 -11.54
CA PHE A 65 -8.31 3.42 -11.37
C PHE A 65 -8.40 4.91 -11.70
N ALA A 66 -7.60 5.39 -12.66
CA ALA A 66 -7.52 6.80 -13.04
C ALA A 66 -8.84 7.35 -13.63
N ASP A 67 -9.75 6.49 -14.06
CA ASP A 67 -11.10 6.89 -14.50
C ASP A 67 -12.08 7.13 -13.35
N GLU A 68 -11.70 6.82 -12.12
CA GLU A 68 -12.56 6.96 -10.94
C GLU A 68 -12.09 8.13 -10.05
N LYS A 69 -11.29 7.82 -9.04
CA LYS A 69 -10.88 8.76 -7.99
C LYS A 69 -9.73 8.18 -7.17
N HIS A 70 -9.16 8.99 -6.28
CA HIS A 70 -8.27 8.57 -5.21
C HIS A 70 -8.66 9.25 -3.90
N GLY A 71 -8.50 8.57 -2.78
CA GLY A 71 -8.68 9.17 -1.48
C GLY A 71 -8.74 8.22 -0.31
N TYR A 72 -9.17 8.78 0.81
CA TYR A 72 -9.21 8.06 2.08
C TYR A 72 -10.51 8.34 2.82
N TYR A 73 -11.03 7.32 3.51
CA TYR A 73 -12.12 7.51 4.47
C TYR A 73 -11.70 7.01 5.85
N GLN A 74 -12.15 7.69 6.89
CA GLN A 74 -11.86 7.32 8.28
C GLN A 74 -12.75 6.18 8.74
N HIS A 75 -12.14 5.22 9.45
CA HIS A 75 -12.83 4.18 10.22
C HIS A 75 -12.37 4.18 11.69
N ASN A 76 -12.96 3.36 12.54
CA ASN A 76 -12.76 3.38 13.99
C ASN A 76 -11.89 2.23 14.54
N TRP A 77 -11.36 1.35 13.70
CA TRP A 77 -10.35 0.36 14.09
C TRP A 77 -8.95 0.84 13.74
N GLY A 78 -7.89 0.11 14.15
CA GLY A 78 -6.50 0.49 13.88
C GLY A 78 -6.05 0.15 12.45
N GLY A 79 -4.96 0.80 11.99
CA GLY A 79 -4.34 0.51 10.70
C GLY A 79 -5.04 1.16 9.51
N GLY A 80 -4.78 0.62 8.33
CA GLY A 80 -5.43 0.93 7.07
C GLY A 80 -6.05 -0.32 6.45
N ILE A 81 -6.77 -0.13 5.36
CA ILE A 81 -7.26 -1.17 4.47
C ILE A 81 -7.39 -0.62 3.06
N GLU A 82 -6.88 -1.36 2.12
CA GLU A 82 -6.62 -0.98 0.74
C GLU A 82 -7.84 -0.96 -0.19
N HIS A 83 -9.02 -0.67 0.31
CA HIS A 83 -10.19 -0.65 -0.57
C HIS A 83 -9.92 0.16 -1.83
N GLN A 84 -10.25 -0.42 -2.98
CA GLN A 84 -10.03 0.16 -4.30
C GLN A 84 -10.51 1.62 -4.35
N THR A 85 -9.66 2.52 -4.79
CA THR A 85 -9.86 3.97 -4.94
C THR A 85 -10.04 4.76 -3.64
N PHE A 86 -10.64 4.19 -2.60
CA PHE A 86 -10.83 4.81 -1.29
C PHE A 86 -10.34 3.89 -0.18
N SER A 87 -9.06 4.01 0.18
CA SER A 87 -8.52 3.24 1.30
C SER A 87 -9.13 3.70 2.62
N GLY A 88 -9.53 2.74 3.44
CA GLY A 88 -9.99 3.00 4.80
C GLY A 88 -8.79 3.23 5.73
N MET A 89 -8.89 4.22 6.61
CA MET A 89 -7.79 4.62 7.49
C MET A 89 -8.29 4.87 8.91
N SER A 90 -7.55 4.41 9.93
CA SER A 90 -7.78 4.94 11.28
C SER A 90 -7.40 6.41 11.36
N GLY A 91 -7.92 7.13 12.35
CA GLY A 91 -7.56 8.54 12.54
C GLY A 91 -6.06 8.77 12.73
N GLY A 92 -5.36 7.84 13.39
CA GLY A 92 -3.90 7.87 13.54
C GLY A 92 -3.17 7.56 12.22
N SER A 93 -3.67 6.60 11.45
CA SER A 93 -3.10 6.21 10.15
C SER A 93 -3.19 7.34 9.13
N MET A 94 -4.22 8.16 9.16
CA MET A 94 -4.34 9.36 8.30
C MET A 94 -3.21 10.39 8.52
N ALA A 95 -2.49 10.32 9.64
CA ALA A 95 -1.32 11.15 9.92
C ALA A 95 0.01 10.41 9.70
N SER A 96 -0.02 9.14 9.31
CA SER A 96 1.16 8.29 9.09
C SER A 96 1.52 8.23 7.61
N TRP A 97 2.65 8.83 7.24
CA TRP A 97 3.14 8.80 5.87
C TRP A 97 3.36 7.38 5.34
N SER A 98 3.86 6.48 6.21
CA SER A 98 4.14 5.10 5.80
C SER A 98 2.87 4.31 5.53
N VAL A 99 1.83 4.47 6.36
CA VAL A 99 0.54 3.81 6.11
C VAL A 99 -0.13 4.40 4.86
N ILE A 100 -0.06 5.71 4.64
CA ILE A 100 -0.58 6.36 3.43
C ILE A 100 0.07 5.78 2.17
N ALA A 101 1.41 5.70 2.14
CA ALA A 101 2.15 5.11 1.01
C ALA A 101 1.84 3.61 0.83
N HIS A 102 1.68 2.88 1.92
CA HIS A 102 1.32 1.46 1.95
C HIS A 102 -0.03 1.22 1.28
N GLU A 103 -1.07 1.88 1.79
CA GLU A 103 -2.44 1.72 1.26
C GLU A 103 -2.57 2.22 -0.19
N LEU A 104 -1.78 3.22 -0.58
CA LEU A 104 -1.74 3.66 -1.97
C LEU A 104 -1.07 2.62 -2.88
N ALA A 105 0.02 1.99 -2.44
CA ALA A 105 0.74 0.99 -3.25
C ALA A 105 -0.13 -0.24 -3.53
N HIS A 106 -1.02 -0.59 -2.63
CA HIS A 106 -1.98 -1.66 -2.82
C HIS A 106 -2.88 -1.47 -4.05
N GLN A 107 -3.10 -0.25 -4.52
CA GLN A 107 -3.88 -0.02 -5.73
C GLN A 107 -3.28 -0.73 -6.97
N TRP A 108 -1.96 -0.98 -6.97
CA TRP A 108 -1.28 -1.80 -7.97
C TRP A 108 -1.13 -3.25 -7.47
N PHE A 109 -0.59 -3.45 -6.27
CA PHE A 109 -0.27 -4.75 -5.68
C PHE A 109 -1.30 -5.11 -4.59
N GLY A 110 -2.38 -5.74 -4.97
CA GLY A 110 -3.53 -6.06 -4.13
C GLY A 110 -4.86 -5.83 -4.83
N ASP A 111 -5.04 -4.65 -5.45
CA ASP A 111 -6.29 -4.29 -6.13
C ASP A 111 -6.23 -4.59 -7.64
N LYS A 112 -5.18 -4.13 -8.35
CA LYS A 112 -5.05 -4.43 -9.78
C LYS A 112 -4.68 -5.89 -10.01
N VAL A 113 -3.69 -6.39 -9.28
CA VAL A 113 -3.33 -7.81 -9.24
C VAL A 113 -3.38 -8.24 -7.79
N THR A 114 -4.33 -9.10 -7.45
CA THR A 114 -4.51 -9.60 -6.10
C THR A 114 -3.84 -10.97 -5.91
N PHE A 115 -3.77 -11.48 -4.70
CA PHE A 115 -3.30 -12.84 -4.42
C PHE A 115 -4.43 -13.85 -4.62
N ALA A 116 -4.13 -15.00 -5.21
CA ALA A 116 -5.13 -16.02 -5.52
C ALA A 116 -5.72 -16.69 -4.27
N THR A 117 -4.91 -16.90 -3.26
CA THR A 117 -5.31 -17.41 -1.95
C THR A 117 -4.49 -16.76 -0.84
N TRP A 118 -4.97 -16.79 0.40
CA TRP A 118 -4.30 -16.20 1.56
C TRP A 118 -2.86 -16.70 1.79
N ASN A 119 -2.48 -17.83 1.22
CA ASN A 119 -1.10 -18.31 1.23
C ASN A 119 -0.13 -17.32 0.57
N HIS A 120 -0.61 -16.62 -0.45
CA HIS A 120 0.17 -15.71 -1.29
C HIS A 120 0.02 -14.23 -0.89
N LEU A 121 -0.52 -13.95 0.28
CA LEU A 121 -0.80 -12.60 0.79
C LEU A 121 0.41 -11.66 0.73
N TRP A 122 1.64 -12.19 0.85
CA TRP A 122 2.87 -11.40 0.75
C TRP A 122 3.04 -10.69 -0.61
N LEU A 123 2.39 -11.18 -1.70
CA LEU A 123 2.42 -10.51 -3.02
C LEU A 123 1.73 -9.14 -2.99
N ALA A 124 0.77 -8.93 -2.08
CA ALA A 124 0.20 -7.62 -1.83
C ALA A 124 1.00 -6.89 -0.73
N GLU A 125 1.06 -7.46 0.46
CA GLU A 125 1.62 -6.81 1.65
C GLU A 125 3.12 -6.56 1.59
N GLY A 126 3.87 -7.47 1.01
CA GLY A 126 5.33 -7.32 0.84
C GLY A 126 5.68 -6.20 -0.12
N PHE A 127 4.96 -6.08 -1.24
CA PHE A 127 5.14 -4.97 -2.18
C PHE A 127 4.67 -3.64 -1.59
N ALA A 128 3.53 -3.61 -0.91
CA ALA A 128 3.05 -2.40 -0.24
C ALA A 128 4.02 -1.95 0.86
N LYS A 129 4.51 -2.87 1.68
CA LYS A 129 5.50 -2.59 2.73
C LYS A 129 6.83 -2.10 2.17
N TYR A 130 7.30 -2.64 1.06
CA TYR A 130 8.47 -2.15 0.36
C TYR A 130 8.24 -0.74 -0.20
N SER A 131 7.05 -0.46 -0.70
CA SER A 131 6.70 0.83 -1.31
C SER A 131 6.71 2.00 -0.30
N GLU A 132 6.64 1.73 0.99
CA GLU A 132 6.91 2.75 2.02
C GLU A 132 8.36 3.29 1.90
N ALA A 133 9.35 2.41 1.73
CA ALA A 133 10.73 2.82 1.53
C ALA A 133 10.93 3.50 0.17
N LEU A 134 10.22 3.04 -0.85
CA LEU A 134 10.22 3.67 -2.17
C LEU A 134 9.61 5.07 -2.13
N ALA A 135 8.53 5.30 -1.38
CA ALA A 135 7.97 6.64 -1.17
C ALA A 135 8.98 7.59 -0.50
N ALA A 136 9.69 7.10 0.52
CA ALA A 136 10.75 7.87 1.18
C ALA A 136 11.93 8.18 0.23
N GLU A 137 12.21 7.31 -0.76
CA GLU A 137 13.23 7.53 -1.80
C GLU A 137 12.79 8.59 -2.80
N LEU A 138 11.55 8.51 -3.27
CA LEU A 138 11.03 9.36 -4.34
C LEU A 138 10.59 10.75 -3.86
N ILE A 139 10.26 10.88 -2.56
CA ILE A 139 9.66 12.09 -1.99
C ILE A 139 10.44 12.53 -0.74
N PRO A 140 11.55 13.28 -0.92
CA PRO A 140 12.37 13.75 0.21
C PRO A 140 11.58 14.56 1.26
N ALA A 141 10.47 15.18 0.87
CA ALA A 141 9.59 15.94 1.76
C ALA A 141 8.93 15.07 2.87
N ILE A 142 8.94 13.76 2.75
CA ILE A 142 8.54 12.82 3.81
C ILE A 142 9.44 12.98 5.05
N GLY A 143 10.72 13.33 4.85
CA GLY A 143 11.66 13.60 5.94
C GLY A 143 12.28 12.34 6.57
N VAL A 144 12.12 11.17 5.92
CA VAL A 144 12.71 9.88 6.32
C VAL A 144 13.59 9.37 5.20
N THR A 145 14.77 8.84 5.53
CA THR A 145 15.63 8.24 4.49
C THR A 145 15.18 6.81 4.17
N PRO A 146 15.22 6.40 2.89
CA PRO A 146 14.89 5.03 2.50
C PRO A 146 15.74 3.99 3.25
N ALA A 147 17.03 4.26 3.42
CA ALA A 147 17.95 3.38 4.14
C ALA A 147 17.53 3.19 5.62
N SER A 148 17.12 4.26 6.31
CA SER A 148 16.64 4.18 7.68
C SER A 148 15.37 3.32 7.79
N HIS A 149 14.40 3.54 6.88
CA HIS A 149 13.16 2.78 6.87
C HIS A 149 13.39 1.30 6.56
N LEU A 150 14.19 0.99 5.53
CA LEU A 150 14.57 -0.39 5.20
C LEU A 150 15.36 -1.07 6.31
N SER A 151 16.20 -0.34 7.06
CA SER A 151 16.91 -0.87 8.22
C SER A 151 15.95 -1.32 9.31
N GLY A 152 14.89 -0.57 9.57
CA GLY A 152 13.82 -0.95 10.50
C GLY A 152 13.08 -2.22 10.04
N ILE A 153 12.67 -2.28 8.78
CA ILE A 153 12.03 -3.45 8.17
C ILE A 153 12.95 -4.68 8.30
N LYS A 154 14.23 -4.54 7.94
CA LYS A 154 15.23 -5.62 8.02
C LYS A 154 15.44 -6.11 9.43
N SER A 155 15.51 -5.21 10.41
CA SER A 155 15.66 -5.56 11.83
C SER A 155 14.47 -6.41 12.28
N THR A 156 13.25 -6.01 11.98
CA THR A 156 12.04 -6.76 12.32
C THR A 156 11.97 -8.09 11.56
N ALA A 157 12.31 -8.10 10.27
CA ALA A 157 12.33 -9.32 9.45
C ALA A 157 13.27 -10.41 9.99
N ARG A 158 14.35 -10.00 10.65
CA ARG A 158 15.35 -10.91 11.26
C ARG A 158 14.95 -11.40 12.66
N ALA A 159 14.02 -10.71 13.33
CA ALA A 159 13.63 -11.07 14.68
C ALA A 159 12.92 -12.43 14.69
N THR A 160 13.59 -13.43 15.18
CA THR A 160 13.14 -14.72 15.74
C THR A 160 12.04 -15.49 15.02
N ASN A 161 11.83 -15.33 13.70
CA ASN A 161 10.73 -16.01 13.04
C ASN A 161 11.20 -16.87 11.86
N THR A 162 10.78 -18.14 11.84
CA THR A 162 11.03 -19.09 10.76
C THR A 162 9.85 -19.25 9.81
N THR A 163 8.75 -18.55 10.03
CA THR A 163 7.56 -18.63 9.17
C THR A 163 7.90 -18.21 7.74
N PRO A 164 7.66 -19.06 6.74
CA PRO A 164 7.89 -18.69 5.34
C PRO A 164 6.89 -17.61 4.89
N VAL A 165 7.26 -16.82 3.87
CA VAL A 165 6.37 -15.80 3.27
C VAL A 165 5.15 -16.44 2.60
N LEU A 166 5.32 -17.63 2.02
CA LEU A 166 4.23 -18.46 1.55
C LEU A 166 3.61 -19.17 2.76
N LEU A 167 2.45 -18.69 3.22
CA LEU A 167 1.80 -19.21 4.40
C LEU A 167 1.31 -20.66 4.20
N SER A 168 1.40 -21.45 5.25
CA SER A 168 0.88 -22.82 5.24
C SER A 168 -0.64 -22.87 5.27
N ALA A 169 -1.24 -23.97 4.84
CA ALA A 169 -2.69 -24.18 4.94
C ALA A 169 -3.20 -24.01 6.38
N ALA A 170 -2.41 -24.41 7.40
CA ALA A 170 -2.79 -24.23 8.81
C ALA A 170 -2.81 -22.75 9.23
N SER A 171 -1.99 -21.90 8.59
CA SER A 171 -1.93 -20.46 8.87
C SER A 171 -3.08 -19.66 8.27
N ILE A 172 -3.86 -20.24 7.36
CA ILE A 172 -4.91 -19.50 6.61
C ILE A 172 -6.33 -20.02 6.90
N VAL A 173 -6.53 -20.75 8.00
CA VAL A 173 -7.85 -21.34 8.34
C VAL A 173 -8.91 -20.28 8.65
N ASN A 174 -8.52 -19.20 9.32
CA ASN A 174 -9.40 -18.07 9.66
C ASN A 174 -8.56 -16.84 10.03
N SER A 175 -9.21 -15.70 10.30
CA SER A 175 -8.55 -14.45 10.64
C SER A 175 -7.61 -14.54 11.84
N ASN A 176 -7.94 -15.33 12.87
CA ASN A 176 -7.08 -15.48 14.05
C ASN A 176 -5.80 -16.28 13.75
N THR A 177 -5.82 -17.13 12.74
CA THR A 177 -4.64 -17.89 12.32
C THR A 177 -3.79 -17.15 11.28
N ILE A 178 -4.39 -16.29 10.47
CA ILE A 178 -3.67 -15.45 9.50
C ILE A 178 -2.92 -14.33 10.23
N TRP A 179 -3.62 -13.54 11.03
CA TRP A 179 -3.09 -12.33 11.66
C TRP A 179 -2.41 -12.66 13.00
N THR A 180 -1.23 -13.24 12.91
CA THR A 180 -0.35 -13.50 14.05
C THR A 180 0.95 -12.73 13.88
N ALA A 181 1.60 -12.35 14.98
CA ALA A 181 2.87 -11.62 14.91
C ALA A 181 3.93 -12.32 14.03
N SER A 182 3.90 -13.66 13.97
CA SER A 182 4.78 -14.45 13.13
C SER A 182 4.46 -14.34 11.66
N ASN A 183 3.19 -14.44 11.29
CA ASN A 183 2.74 -14.31 9.92
C ASN A 183 2.88 -12.86 9.44
N ASP A 184 2.52 -11.88 10.28
CA ASP A 184 2.70 -10.45 9.96
C ASP A 184 4.17 -10.15 9.63
N ASN A 185 5.11 -10.64 10.46
CA ASN A 185 6.53 -10.49 10.13
C ASN A 185 6.90 -11.16 8.80
N ALA A 186 6.37 -12.35 8.52
CA ALA A 186 6.64 -13.05 7.27
C ALA A 186 6.10 -12.31 6.05
N ILE A 187 4.82 -11.97 6.04
CA ILE A 187 4.15 -11.39 4.86
C ILE A 187 4.56 -9.94 4.62
N TYR A 188 4.65 -9.10 5.67
CA TYR A 188 5.02 -7.68 5.54
C TYR A 188 6.54 -7.50 5.47
N MET A 189 7.25 -7.87 6.54
CA MET A 189 8.66 -7.47 6.67
C MET A 189 9.57 -8.31 5.80
N ARG A 190 9.43 -9.65 5.81
CA ARG A 190 10.22 -10.52 4.93
C ARG A 190 9.79 -10.40 3.48
N GLY A 191 8.48 -10.24 3.21
CA GLY A 191 7.97 -9.92 1.88
C GLY A 191 8.65 -8.68 1.31
N ALA A 192 8.67 -7.57 2.06
CA ALA A 192 9.35 -6.34 1.65
C ALA A 192 10.86 -6.54 1.43
N MET A 193 11.51 -7.36 2.24
CA MET A 193 12.94 -7.66 2.06
C MET A 193 13.20 -8.49 0.80
N ILE A 194 12.31 -9.42 0.43
CA ILE A 194 12.40 -10.15 -0.84
C ILE A 194 12.29 -9.17 -2.01
N VAL A 195 11.31 -8.27 -2.01
CA VAL A 195 11.14 -7.24 -3.04
C VAL A 195 12.38 -6.34 -3.13
N SER A 196 12.93 -5.91 -1.98
CA SER A 196 14.16 -5.12 -1.92
C SER A 196 15.38 -5.88 -2.51
N MET A 197 15.49 -7.18 -2.24
CA MET A 197 16.56 -8.02 -2.80
C MET A 197 16.39 -8.23 -4.31
N LEU A 198 15.17 -8.45 -4.78
CA LEU A 198 14.89 -8.54 -6.22
C LEU A 198 15.33 -7.27 -6.94
N ARG A 199 14.97 -6.08 -6.42
CA ARG A 199 15.45 -4.82 -7.00
C ARG A 199 16.97 -4.71 -7.01
N ALA A 200 17.63 -5.10 -5.92
CA ALA A 200 19.08 -5.05 -5.83
C ALA A 200 19.77 -5.99 -6.83
N MET A 201 19.18 -7.16 -7.09
CA MET A 201 19.74 -8.16 -8.02
C MET A 201 19.47 -7.79 -9.49
N MET A 202 18.29 -7.26 -9.79
CA MET A 202 17.87 -6.93 -11.16
C MET A 202 18.37 -5.56 -11.61
N GLY A 203 18.66 -4.66 -10.69
CA GLY A 203 18.85 -3.23 -10.93
C GLY A 203 17.52 -2.51 -11.23
N ASP A 204 17.49 -1.20 -11.03
CA ASP A 204 16.28 -0.39 -11.10
C ASP A 204 15.50 -0.54 -12.40
N THR A 205 16.18 -0.47 -13.53
CA THR A 205 15.54 -0.54 -14.85
C THR A 205 14.77 -1.83 -15.05
N ASN A 206 15.40 -2.97 -14.78
CA ASN A 206 14.77 -4.28 -14.98
C ASN A 206 13.72 -4.57 -13.92
N PHE A 207 13.96 -4.15 -12.67
CA PHE A 207 12.99 -4.34 -11.59
C PHE A 207 11.68 -3.61 -11.86
N PHE A 208 11.73 -2.31 -12.17
CA PHE A 208 10.50 -1.56 -12.44
C PHE A 208 9.85 -1.95 -13.77
N GLN A 209 10.65 -2.40 -14.76
CA GLN A 209 10.07 -2.99 -15.96
C GLN A 209 9.34 -4.29 -15.64
N GLY A 210 9.95 -5.18 -14.86
CA GLY A 210 9.30 -6.41 -14.39
C GLY A 210 8.02 -6.17 -13.60
N CYS A 211 8.00 -5.13 -12.73
CA CYS A 211 6.76 -4.73 -12.03
C CYS A 211 5.67 -4.32 -13.03
N ARG A 212 6.01 -3.53 -14.06
CA ARG A 212 5.03 -3.12 -15.08
C ARG A 212 4.54 -4.31 -15.90
N ASP A 213 5.43 -5.22 -16.26
CA ASP A 213 5.09 -6.42 -17.04
C ASP A 213 4.14 -7.32 -16.22
N TYR A 214 4.48 -7.60 -14.96
CA TYR A 214 3.61 -8.32 -14.02
C TYR A 214 2.22 -7.69 -13.88
N LEU A 215 2.16 -6.38 -13.67
CA LEU A 215 0.90 -5.66 -13.47
C LEU A 215 0.05 -5.55 -14.75
N ASN A 216 0.62 -5.73 -15.93
CA ASN A 216 -0.06 -5.63 -17.21
C ASN A 216 -0.15 -6.97 -17.97
N ASP A 217 0.35 -8.07 -17.39
CA ASP A 217 0.19 -9.38 -17.96
C ASP A 217 -1.32 -9.70 -18.15
N PRO A 218 -1.78 -10.06 -19.34
CA PRO A 218 -3.20 -10.35 -19.61
C PRO A 218 -3.77 -11.51 -18.77
N LEU A 219 -2.92 -12.35 -18.21
CA LEU A 219 -3.33 -13.45 -17.33
C LEU A 219 -3.53 -12.97 -15.87
N LEU A 220 -2.89 -11.88 -15.47
CA LEU A 220 -2.85 -11.39 -14.08
C LEU A 220 -3.62 -10.08 -13.87
N ALA A 221 -3.58 -9.16 -14.84
CA ALA A 221 -4.17 -7.82 -14.71
C ALA A 221 -5.68 -7.90 -14.41
N TYR A 222 -6.09 -7.27 -13.30
CA TYR A 222 -7.45 -7.31 -12.74
C TYR A 222 -7.92 -8.72 -12.35
N LYS A 223 -6.97 -9.59 -12.02
CA LYS A 223 -7.16 -10.97 -11.58
C LYS A 223 -6.26 -11.27 -10.38
N SER A 224 -5.92 -12.53 -10.21
CA SER A 224 -5.11 -12.98 -9.08
C SER A 224 -3.85 -13.72 -9.51
N ALA A 225 -2.81 -13.61 -8.69
CA ALA A 225 -1.50 -14.22 -8.88
C ALA A 225 -1.16 -15.22 -7.78
N VAL A 226 -0.24 -16.12 -8.06
CA VAL A 226 0.42 -17.01 -7.10
C VAL A 226 1.91 -16.72 -7.04
N THR A 227 2.59 -17.20 -6.01
CA THR A 227 4.04 -16.93 -5.82
C THR A 227 4.93 -17.45 -6.97
N ALA A 228 4.42 -18.34 -7.81
CA ALA A 228 5.15 -18.90 -8.94
C ALA A 228 5.02 -18.08 -10.25
N ASP A 229 4.11 -17.09 -10.29
CA ASP A 229 3.93 -16.19 -11.43
C ASP A 229 4.97 -15.07 -11.42
#